data_6f3d92450746d89974bc469b5e71d0dd
#
_entry.id   6f3d92450746d89974bc469b5e71d0dd
#
_cell.length_a   1.000
_cell.length_b   1.000
_cell.length_c   1.000
_cell.angle_alpha   90.00
_cell.angle_beta   90.00
_cell.angle_gamma   90.00
#
_symmetry.space_group_name_H-M   'P 1'
#
loop_
_entity.id
_entity.type
_entity.pdbx_description
1 polymer ?
#
loop_
_entity_poly.entity_id
_entity_poly.type
_entity_poly.pdbx_seq_one_letter_code
_entity_poly.pdbx_strand_id
1 'polypeptide(L)'
;MKVVCFLRVLLVAAAVTAAACDEKLSDLTGPTPNLEPTFSSIQRNIFEATDSSGRAACTQCHTGATAPLGLNLTSSVAYANLVGVPSRQKPALMRVAPGDPDNSYLVHKLEGRSDIVGQRMPRTAGPFLTEGQMMVIRRWIALGAPNN
;
A
#
# COMPACT_ATOMS: atom_id res chain seq x y z
N MET A 1 -22.51 33.99 45.36
CA MET A 1 -22.25 34.28 43.95
C MET A 1 -20.83 34.01 43.49
N LYS A 2 -20.09 33.03 44.06
CA LYS A 2 -18.68 32.72 43.66
C LYS A 2 -18.44 31.28 43.16
N VAL A 3 -19.46 30.41 43.18
CA VAL A 3 -19.32 28.98 42.79
C VAL A 3 -19.63 28.75 41.30
N VAL A 4 -20.33 29.63 40.62
CA VAL A 4 -20.75 29.45 39.21
C VAL A 4 -19.64 29.78 38.23
N CYS A 5 -18.61 30.54 38.66
CA CYS A 5 -17.49 30.93 37.77
C CYS A 5 -16.44 29.84 37.59
N PHE A 6 -16.27 28.93 38.58
CA PHE A 6 -15.29 27.84 38.49
C PHE A 6 -15.72 26.68 37.58
N LEU A 7 -17.03 26.48 37.38
CA LEU A 7 -17.52 25.36 36.54
C LEU A 7 -17.44 25.67 35.04
N ARG A 8 -17.35 26.93 34.64
CA ARG A 8 -17.25 27.34 33.22
C ARG A 8 -15.80 27.30 32.68
N VAL A 9 -14.81 27.38 33.55
CA VAL A 9 -13.39 27.34 33.15
C VAL A 9 -12.91 25.88 32.91
N LEU A 10 -13.50 24.91 33.60
CA LEU A 10 -13.16 23.48 33.43
C LEU A 10 -13.73 22.85 32.15
N LEU A 11 -14.78 23.42 31.55
CA LEU A 11 -15.40 22.88 30.32
C LEU A 11 -14.71 23.34 29.02
N VAL A 12 -13.89 24.41 29.09
CA VAL A 12 -13.15 24.88 27.90
C VAL A 12 -11.80 24.18 27.74
N ALA A 13 -11.22 23.62 28.82
CA ALA A 13 -9.93 22.94 28.77
C ALA A 13 -9.99 21.52 28.20
N ALA A 14 -11.18 20.89 28.12
CA ALA A 14 -11.35 19.51 27.61
C ALA A 14 -11.50 19.40 26.10
N ALA A 15 -11.69 20.51 25.38
CA ALA A 15 -11.97 20.50 23.92
C ALA A 15 -10.72 20.63 23.02
N VAL A 16 -9.51 20.82 23.58
CA VAL A 16 -8.30 21.11 22.78
C VAL A 16 -7.43 19.89 22.54
N THR A 17 -7.73 18.73 23.13
CA THR A 17 -6.87 17.54 23.00
C THR A 17 -7.23 16.56 21.89
N ALA A 18 -8.28 16.81 21.09
CA ALA A 18 -8.72 15.89 20.04
C ALA A 18 -8.08 16.13 18.66
N ALA A 19 -7.32 17.22 18.46
CA ALA A 19 -6.77 17.58 17.16
C ALA A 19 -5.35 17.01 16.88
N ALA A 20 -4.72 16.36 17.85
CA ALA A 20 -3.30 15.96 17.72
C ALA A 20 -3.06 14.57 17.13
N CYS A 21 -4.13 13.80 16.80
CA CYS A 21 -3.98 12.43 16.28
C CYS A 21 -4.05 12.33 14.75
N ASP A 22 -4.44 13.37 14.04
CA ASP A 22 -4.68 13.32 12.59
C ASP A 22 -3.42 13.61 11.76
N GLU A 23 -2.48 14.39 12.26
CA GLU A 23 -1.25 14.72 11.51
C GLU A 23 -0.26 13.55 11.34
N LYS A 24 -0.25 12.59 12.26
CA LYS A 24 0.66 11.43 12.17
C LYS A 24 0.19 10.34 11.20
N LEU A 25 -1.09 10.29 10.87
CA LEU A 25 -1.62 9.29 9.95
C LEU A 25 -1.29 9.64 8.49
N SER A 26 -1.26 10.92 8.14
CA SER A 26 -0.86 11.39 6.81
C SER A 26 0.62 11.14 6.51
N ASP A 27 1.49 11.22 7.52
CA ASP A 27 2.92 10.90 7.37
C ASP A 27 3.16 9.40 7.17
N LEU A 28 2.31 8.55 7.74
CA LEU A 28 2.38 7.09 7.60
C LEU A 28 1.76 6.60 6.28
N THR A 29 0.68 7.21 5.83
CA THR A 29 -0.02 6.80 4.60
C THR A 29 0.55 7.43 3.35
N GLY A 30 1.41 8.45 3.48
CA GLY A 30 1.94 9.22 2.35
C GLY A 30 0.87 10.10 1.70
N PRO A 31 1.09 10.54 0.47
CA PRO A 31 0.26 11.55 -0.20
C PRO A 31 -1.17 11.08 -0.56
N THR A 32 -1.57 9.89 -0.18
CA THR A 32 -2.91 9.35 -0.45
C THR A 32 -3.66 9.12 0.88
N PRO A 33 -4.36 10.13 1.42
CA PRO A 33 -4.96 10.08 2.76
C PRO A 33 -6.08 9.03 2.92
N ASN A 34 -6.64 8.51 1.82
CA ASN A 34 -7.75 7.54 1.82
C ASN A 34 -7.35 6.17 1.26
N LEU A 35 -6.12 5.73 1.54
CA LEU A 35 -5.66 4.43 1.07
C LEU A 35 -6.24 3.31 1.95
N GLU A 36 -7.08 2.46 1.36
CA GLU A 36 -7.73 1.34 2.04
C GLU A 36 -7.10 0.00 1.66
N PRO A 37 -7.15 -1.02 2.54
CA PRO A 37 -6.66 -2.36 2.25
C PRO A 37 -7.65 -3.16 1.40
N THR A 38 -8.06 -2.58 0.27
CA THR A 38 -8.90 -3.18 -0.77
C THR A 38 -8.12 -3.27 -2.08
N PHE A 39 -8.44 -4.27 -2.92
CA PHE A 39 -7.77 -4.38 -4.22
C PHE A 39 -8.01 -3.15 -5.08
N SER A 40 -9.24 -2.64 -5.11
CA SER A 40 -9.62 -1.47 -5.90
C SER A 40 -8.86 -0.20 -5.47
N SER A 41 -8.62 -0.01 -4.16
CA SER A 41 -7.83 1.11 -3.65
C SER A 41 -6.34 0.97 -4.03
N ILE A 42 -5.77 -0.22 -3.87
CA ILE A 42 -4.38 -0.54 -4.26
C ILE A 42 -4.20 -0.34 -5.77
N GLN A 43 -5.13 -0.85 -6.57
CA GLN A 43 -5.09 -0.71 -8.03
C GLN A 43 -5.03 0.75 -8.44
N ARG A 44 -5.97 1.54 -7.98
CA ARG A 44 -6.13 2.95 -8.35
C ARG A 44 -5.00 3.83 -7.83
N ASN A 45 -4.61 3.65 -6.58
CA ASN A 45 -3.74 4.58 -5.87
C ASN A 45 -2.27 4.15 -5.84
N ILE A 46 -1.96 2.89 -6.16
CA ILE A 46 -0.58 2.37 -6.14
C ILE A 46 -0.17 1.88 -7.53
N PHE A 47 -0.94 0.98 -8.15
CA PHE A 47 -0.51 0.37 -9.41
C PHE A 47 -0.65 1.31 -10.61
N GLU A 48 -1.72 2.09 -10.68
CA GLU A 48 -2.04 2.99 -11.78
C GLU A 48 -1.65 4.46 -11.53
N ALA A 49 -1.36 4.83 -10.28
CA ALA A 49 -1.04 6.21 -9.93
C ALA A 49 0.47 6.47 -9.88
N THR A 50 0.87 7.62 -10.43
CA THR A 50 2.10 8.31 -10.06
C THR A 50 1.80 9.15 -8.82
N ASP A 51 2.58 9.01 -7.77
CA ASP A 51 2.36 9.79 -6.55
C ASP A 51 3.13 11.11 -6.52
N SER A 52 2.85 11.96 -5.55
CA SER A 52 3.48 13.27 -5.40
C SER A 52 4.97 13.21 -5.07
N SER A 53 5.52 12.07 -4.67
CA SER A 53 6.95 11.85 -4.51
C SER A 53 7.68 11.61 -5.84
N GLY A 54 6.93 11.50 -6.94
CA GLY A 54 7.45 11.18 -8.27
C GLY A 54 7.60 9.67 -8.51
N ARG A 55 7.05 8.81 -7.65
CA ARG A 55 7.03 7.37 -7.89
C ARG A 55 6.16 7.07 -9.12
N ALA A 56 6.77 6.46 -10.11
CA ALA A 56 6.08 6.06 -11.33
C ALA A 56 4.97 5.02 -11.04
N ALA A 57 3.87 5.08 -11.79
CA ALA A 57 2.85 4.03 -11.78
C ALA A 57 3.47 2.68 -12.20
N CYS A 58 3.08 1.59 -11.54
CA CYS A 58 3.57 0.26 -11.88
C CYS A 58 3.19 -0.14 -13.32
N THR A 59 2.02 0.32 -13.76
CA THR A 59 1.51 0.10 -15.12
C THR A 59 2.32 0.78 -16.23
N GLN A 60 3.23 1.71 -15.91
CA GLN A 60 4.14 2.24 -16.94
C GLN A 60 5.04 1.16 -17.54
N CYS A 61 5.39 0.14 -16.75
CA CYS A 61 6.20 -0.99 -17.22
C CYS A 61 5.40 -2.30 -17.24
N HIS A 62 4.48 -2.48 -16.30
CA HIS A 62 3.70 -3.71 -16.14
C HIS A 62 2.33 -3.59 -16.84
N THR A 63 2.35 -3.48 -18.17
CA THR A 63 1.15 -3.33 -19.00
C THR A 63 1.23 -4.15 -20.29
N GLY A 64 0.07 -4.61 -20.78
CA GLY A 64 -0.09 -5.28 -22.05
C GLY A 64 0.55 -6.67 -22.15
N ALA A 65 0.62 -7.19 -23.37
CA ALA A 65 1.14 -8.52 -23.66
C ALA A 65 2.67 -8.64 -23.44
N THR A 66 3.38 -7.53 -23.50
CA THR A 66 4.85 -7.46 -23.32
C THR A 66 5.26 -7.15 -21.88
N ALA A 67 4.32 -7.14 -20.94
CA ALA A 67 4.60 -6.90 -19.53
C ALA A 67 5.72 -7.83 -19.01
N PRO A 68 6.73 -7.29 -18.30
CA PRO A 68 7.86 -8.08 -17.81
C PRO A 68 7.39 -9.32 -17.05
N LEU A 69 7.91 -10.48 -17.44
CA LEU A 69 7.56 -11.79 -16.84
C LEU A 69 6.05 -12.11 -16.87
N GLY A 70 5.32 -11.49 -17.80
CA GLY A 70 3.87 -11.64 -17.93
C GLY A 70 3.08 -11.08 -16.74
N LEU A 71 3.65 -10.15 -15.98
CA LEU A 71 2.94 -9.45 -14.92
C LEU A 71 2.30 -8.19 -15.48
N ASN A 72 1.09 -8.30 -15.99
CA ASN A 72 0.28 -7.17 -16.40
C ASN A 72 -0.56 -6.69 -15.22
N LEU A 73 -0.41 -5.42 -14.84
CA LEU A 73 -1.06 -4.78 -13.69
C LEU A 73 -2.14 -3.77 -14.10
N THR A 74 -2.63 -3.82 -15.34
CA THR A 74 -3.82 -3.03 -15.72
C THR A 74 -5.05 -3.56 -15.01
N SER A 75 -5.99 -2.68 -14.66
CA SER A 75 -7.15 -2.98 -13.81
C SER A 75 -7.98 -4.19 -14.26
N SER A 76 -8.10 -4.39 -15.57
CA SER A 76 -8.90 -5.50 -16.11
C SER A 76 -8.33 -6.91 -15.85
N VAL A 77 -7.02 -7.02 -15.59
CA VAL A 77 -6.34 -8.33 -15.49
C VAL A 77 -5.40 -8.45 -14.28
N ALA A 78 -5.13 -7.36 -13.58
CA ALA A 78 -4.15 -7.32 -12.50
C ALA A 78 -4.43 -8.36 -11.40
N TYR A 79 -5.67 -8.46 -10.95
CA TYR A 79 -6.06 -9.41 -9.92
C TYR A 79 -5.73 -10.86 -10.33
N ALA A 80 -6.17 -11.26 -11.50
CA ALA A 80 -5.94 -12.61 -12.03
C ALA A 80 -4.45 -12.90 -12.30
N ASN A 81 -3.64 -11.86 -12.55
CA ASN A 81 -2.20 -11.99 -12.74
C ASN A 81 -1.40 -12.01 -11.42
N LEU A 82 -2.01 -11.61 -10.31
CA LEU A 82 -1.34 -11.51 -9.01
C LEU A 82 -1.71 -12.65 -8.07
N VAL A 83 -3.00 -12.84 -7.80
CA VAL A 83 -3.48 -13.63 -6.68
C VAL A 83 -3.47 -15.12 -7.04
N GLY A 84 -2.77 -15.92 -6.22
CA GLY A 84 -2.66 -17.37 -6.43
C GLY A 84 -1.81 -17.78 -7.63
N VAL A 85 -1.06 -16.87 -8.25
CA VAL A 85 -0.23 -17.13 -9.44
C VAL A 85 1.24 -17.33 -9.03
N PRO A 86 1.89 -18.44 -9.41
CA PRO A 86 3.31 -18.65 -9.16
C PRO A 86 4.18 -17.55 -9.78
N SER A 87 5.18 -17.09 -9.04
CA SER A 87 6.16 -16.14 -9.57
C SER A 87 7.05 -16.81 -10.62
N ARG A 88 7.23 -16.18 -11.78
CA ARG A 88 8.16 -16.68 -12.80
C ARG A 88 9.64 -16.59 -12.37
N GLN A 89 9.98 -15.69 -11.46
CA GLN A 89 11.34 -15.56 -10.93
C GLN A 89 11.62 -16.50 -9.76
N LYS A 90 10.59 -16.87 -9.00
CA LYS A 90 10.68 -17.75 -7.83
C LYS A 90 9.44 -18.65 -7.79
N PRO A 91 9.38 -19.72 -8.59
CA PRO A 91 8.18 -20.53 -8.75
C PRO A 91 7.68 -21.19 -7.46
N ALA A 92 8.53 -21.33 -6.44
CA ALA A 92 8.14 -21.81 -5.12
C ALA A 92 7.27 -20.80 -4.33
N LEU A 93 7.24 -19.53 -4.75
CA LEU A 93 6.42 -18.49 -4.14
C LEU A 93 5.34 -18.01 -5.12
N MET A 94 4.15 -17.74 -4.61
CA MET A 94 3.12 -17.05 -5.36
C MET A 94 3.45 -15.55 -5.49
N ARG A 95 3.00 -14.91 -6.55
CA ARG A 95 3.08 -13.43 -6.66
C ARG A 95 2.37 -12.79 -5.48
N VAL A 96 1.16 -13.24 -5.19
CA VAL A 96 0.39 -12.94 -3.97
C VAL A 96 -0.16 -14.25 -3.44
N ALA A 97 0.23 -14.64 -2.24
CA ALA A 97 -0.30 -15.76 -1.49
C ALA A 97 -1.42 -15.26 -0.55
N PRO A 98 -2.70 -15.57 -0.81
CA PRO A 98 -3.78 -15.11 0.05
C PRO A 98 -3.58 -15.51 1.51
N GLY A 99 -3.69 -14.56 2.42
CA GLY A 99 -3.48 -14.76 3.85
C GLY A 99 -2.01 -14.73 4.31
N ASP A 100 -1.05 -14.75 3.37
CA ASP A 100 0.37 -14.85 3.70
C ASP A 100 1.21 -13.76 3.01
N PRO A 101 1.27 -12.55 3.56
CA PRO A 101 2.07 -11.47 3.00
C PRO A 101 3.58 -11.77 3.04
N ASP A 102 4.06 -12.56 4.00
CA ASP A 102 5.49 -12.84 4.14
C ASP A 102 6.03 -13.81 3.08
N ASN A 103 5.19 -14.67 2.53
CA ASN A 103 5.51 -15.55 1.41
C ASN A 103 4.91 -15.07 0.07
N SER A 104 4.48 -13.82 -0.01
CA SER A 104 4.05 -13.17 -1.25
C SER A 104 5.24 -12.51 -1.95
N TYR A 105 5.61 -12.98 -3.14
CA TYR A 105 6.80 -12.49 -3.85
C TYR A 105 6.68 -11.02 -4.26
N LEU A 106 5.46 -10.51 -4.44
CA LEU A 106 5.20 -9.08 -4.62
C LEU A 106 5.78 -8.27 -3.45
N VAL A 107 5.52 -8.70 -2.21
CA VAL A 107 6.04 -8.04 -1.01
C VAL A 107 7.56 -8.06 -0.98
N HIS A 108 8.19 -9.21 -1.27
CA HIS A 108 9.65 -9.32 -1.35
C HIS A 108 10.24 -8.31 -2.35
N LYS A 109 9.63 -8.20 -3.53
CA LYS A 109 10.08 -7.26 -4.58
C LYS A 109 9.92 -5.80 -4.18
N LEU A 110 8.86 -5.46 -3.48
CA LEU A 110 8.59 -4.08 -3.04
C LEU A 110 9.45 -3.69 -1.83
N GLU A 111 9.72 -4.61 -0.93
CA GLU A 111 10.62 -4.39 0.23
C GLU A 111 12.10 -4.43 -0.17
N GLY A 112 12.44 -5.09 -1.26
CA GLY A 112 13.82 -5.28 -1.68
C GLY A 112 14.56 -6.30 -0.81
N ARG A 113 13.89 -7.40 -0.43
CA ARG A 113 14.48 -8.47 0.38
C ARG A 113 15.71 -9.06 -0.30
N SER A 114 16.63 -9.61 0.46
CA SER A 114 17.89 -10.19 -0.05
C SER A 114 17.68 -11.42 -0.94
N ASP A 115 16.53 -12.06 -0.86
CA ASP A 115 16.19 -13.28 -1.59
C ASP A 115 15.52 -13.04 -2.96
N ILE A 116 15.36 -11.78 -3.39
CA ILE A 116 14.76 -11.48 -4.69
C ILE A 116 15.70 -11.73 -5.85
N VAL A 117 15.14 -12.12 -6.99
CA VAL A 117 15.88 -12.17 -8.26
C VAL A 117 15.86 -10.79 -8.92
N GLY A 118 17.03 -10.26 -9.23
CA GLY A 118 17.18 -8.93 -9.82
C GLY A 118 16.95 -7.79 -8.82
N GLN A 119 16.40 -6.67 -9.27
CA GLN A 119 16.31 -5.44 -8.48
C GLN A 119 15.00 -5.31 -7.72
N ARG A 120 15.01 -4.50 -6.64
CA ARG A 120 13.81 -4.01 -5.97
C ARG A 120 12.90 -3.27 -6.95
N MET A 121 11.59 -3.28 -6.71
CA MET A 121 10.61 -2.51 -7.48
C MET A 121 10.19 -1.24 -6.73
N PRO A 122 9.97 -0.12 -7.44
CA PRO A 122 10.24 0.09 -8.88
C PRO A 122 11.75 0.09 -9.18
N ARG A 123 12.13 -0.32 -10.40
CA ARG A 123 13.55 -0.44 -10.83
C ARG A 123 14.28 0.90 -11.00
N THR A 124 13.60 2.00 -10.89
CA THR A 124 14.10 3.37 -11.14
C THR A 124 14.95 3.94 -10.00
N ALA A 125 15.48 3.11 -9.11
CA ALA A 125 16.21 3.54 -7.91
C ALA A 125 15.40 4.41 -6.93
N GLY A 126 14.07 4.33 -7.00
CA GLY A 126 13.14 5.10 -6.17
C GLY A 126 12.47 6.26 -6.92
N PRO A 127 11.58 7.01 -6.25
CA PRO A 127 11.14 6.71 -4.90
C PRO A 127 10.40 5.37 -4.79
N PHE A 128 10.59 4.69 -3.65
CA PHE A 128 9.91 3.43 -3.35
C PHE A 128 8.56 3.71 -2.67
N LEU A 129 7.77 2.65 -2.46
CA LEU A 129 6.54 2.75 -1.69
C LEU A 129 6.84 3.21 -0.26
N THR A 130 5.96 4.06 0.29
CA THR A 130 6.02 4.46 1.70
C THR A 130 5.67 3.28 2.60
N GLU A 131 6.02 3.36 3.88
CA GLU A 131 5.65 2.33 4.86
C GLU A 131 4.13 2.14 4.94
N GLY A 132 3.35 3.23 4.86
CA GLY A 132 1.90 3.17 4.85
C GLY A 132 1.35 2.44 3.61
N GLN A 133 1.89 2.69 2.42
CA GLN A 133 1.52 1.98 1.20
C GLN A 133 1.86 0.49 1.29
N MET A 134 3.03 0.16 1.83
CA MET A 134 3.43 -1.23 2.08
C MET A 134 2.52 -1.92 3.09
N MET A 135 2.18 -1.22 4.18
CA MET A 135 1.27 -1.75 5.22
C MET A 135 -0.11 -2.07 4.64
N VAL A 136 -0.65 -1.22 3.76
CA VAL A 136 -1.96 -1.44 3.11
C VAL A 136 -1.92 -2.67 2.22
N ILE A 137 -0.87 -2.84 1.40
CA ILE A 137 -0.71 -4.05 0.57
C ILE A 137 -0.61 -5.30 1.44
N ARG A 138 0.22 -5.28 2.47
CA ARG A 138 0.37 -6.40 3.39
C ARG A 138 -0.94 -6.74 4.11
N ARG A 139 -1.68 -5.72 4.54
CA ARG A 139 -2.98 -5.89 5.20
C ARG A 139 -4.01 -6.50 4.25
N TRP A 140 -4.10 -6.03 3.02
CA TRP A 140 -4.98 -6.63 2.01
C TRP A 140 -4.65 -8.11 1.79
N ILE A 141 -3.36 -8.46 1.66
CA ILE A 141 -2.94 -9.86 1.50
C ILE A 141 -3.31 -10.69 2.73
N ALA A 142 -3.04 -10.19 3.94
CA ALA A 142 -3.36 -10.86 5.21
C ALA A 142 -4.87 -11.13 5.38
N LEU A 143 -5.72 -10.27 4.82
CA LEU A 143 -7.17 -10.44 4.77
C LEU A 143 -7.64 -11.45 3.71
N GLY A 144 -6.74 -12.18 3.06
CA GLY A 144 -7.04 -13.18 2.04
C GLY A 144 -6.97 -12.64 0.61
N ALA A 145 -6.44 -11.44 0.42
CA ALA A 145 -6.33 -10.77 -0.89
C ALA A 145 -7.67 -10.74 -1.68
N PRO A 146 -8.78 -10.26 -1.11
CA PRO A 146 -10.08 -10.24 -1.79
C PRO A 146 -10.06 -9.33 -3.02
N ASN A 147 -10.88 -9.68 -4.02
CA ASN A 147 -11.12 -8.84 -5.20
C ASN A 147 -12.28 -7.87 -4.93
N ASN A 148 -12.02 -6.78 -4.25
CA ASN A 148 -13.01 -5.83 -3.72
C ASN A 148 -12.66 -4.36 -4.05
#